data_aee9536265e920960c25973bcb4b4d4b
#
_entry.id   aee9536265e920960c25973bcb4b4d4b
#
_cell.length_a   1.000
_cell.length_b   1.000
_cell.length_c   1.000
_cell.angle_alpha   90.00
_cell.angle_beta   90.00
_cell.angle_gamma   90.00
#
_symmetry.space_group_name_H-M   'P 1'
#
loop_
_entity.id
_entity.type
_entity.pdbx_description
1 polymer ?
#
loop_
_entity_poly.entity_id
_entity_poly.type
_entity_poly.pdbx_seq_one_letter_code
_entity_poly.pdbx_strand_id
1 'polypeptide(L)'
;MVYGIIGENCSGKSTLAEGIKEAIGAEIITGKDYLRMAKSESEAVILFRKKLESAVSGENLIYVISEPEQLVLLPNDAVRILVSADIDTIKERFKTRMHGNLPAPVAQMLEKKHGVFDSGSYDYRFDGVRGDMSAFCESLKEKEDKR
;
A
#
# COMPACT_ATOMS: atom_id res chain seq x y z
N MET A 1 -3.76 14.55 -4.17
CA MET A 1 -4.28 13.23 -4.60
C MET A 1 -3.87 12.16 -3.60
N VAL A 2 -4.76 11.23 -3.32
CA VAL A 2 -4.48 10.11 -2.43
C VAL A 2 -4.25 8.84 -3.26
N TYR A 3 -3.16 8.13 -2.99
CA TYR A 3 -2.84 6.84 -3.61
C TYR A 3 -2.86 5.77 -2.53
N GLY A 4 -3.77 4.81 -2.66
CA GLY A 4 -3.78 3.62 -1.82
C GLY A 4 -2.94 2.53 -2.48
N ILE A 5 -1.88 2.10 -1.81
CA ILE A 5 -1.04 0.99 -2.28
C ILE A 5 -1.38 -0.22 -1.44
N ILE A 6 -2.01 -1.20 -2.06
CA ILE A 6 -2.70 -2.29 -1.39
C ILE A 6 -2.04 -3.62 -1.77
N GLY A 7 -1.80 -4.47 -0.81
CA GLY A 7 -1.24 -5.79 -1.07
C GLY A 7 -0.87 -6.53 0.20
N GLU A 8 -0.56 -7.80 0.04
CA GLU A 8 -0.13 -8.68 1.12
C GLU A 8 1.25 -8.29 1.64
N ASN A 9 1.59 -8.76 2.83
CA ASN A 9 2.94 -8.59 3.38
C ASN A 9 3.97 -9.13 2.38
N CYS A 10 5.05 -8.40 2.22
CA CYS A 10 6.16 -8.79 1.32
C CYS A 10 5.80 -8.83 -0.18
N SER A 11 4.69 -8.20 -0.59
CA SER A 11 4.33 -8.13 -2.01
C SER A 11 5.14 -7.10 -2.80
N GLY A 12 5.81 -6.16 -2.12
CA GLY A 12 6.58 -5.09 -2.78
C GLY A 12 5.98 -3.71 -2.64
N LYS A 13 4.97 -3.53 -1.77
CA LYS A 13 4.26 -2.26 -1.59
C LYS A 13 5.18 -1.11 -1.20
N SER A 14 6.04 -1.33 -0.21
CA SER A 14 6.90 -0.27 0.32
C SER A 14 7.89 0.22 -0.73
N THR A 15 8.42 -0.69 -1.53
CA THR A 15 9.33 -0.35 -2.63
C THR A 15 8.61 0.49 -3.68
N LEU A 16 7.40 0.11 -4.06
CA LEU A 16 6.61 0.88 -5.01
C LEU A 16 6.24 2.25 -4.44
N ALA A 17 5.84 2.31 -3.17
CA ALA A 17 5.51 3.56 -2.50
C ALA A 17 6.67 4.55 -2.53
N GLU A 18 7.88 4.09 -2.24
CA GLU A 18 9.08 4.93 -2.31
C GLU A 18 9.36 5.41 -3.73
N GLY A 19 9.19 4.54 -4.73
CA GLY A 19 9.35 4.92 -6.13
C GLY A 19 8.36 6.00 -6.57
N ILE A 20 7.10 5.88 -6.17
CA ILE A 20 6.08 6.88 -6.46
C ILE A 20 6.41 8.19 -5.75
N LYS A 21 6.81 8.13 -4.48
CA LYS A 21 7.21 9.31 -3.71
C LYS A 21 8.32 10.09 -4.41
N GLU A 22 9.33 9.39 -4.90
CA GLU A 22 10.44 10.02 -5.64
C GLU A 22 9.96 10.65 -6.96
N ALA A 23 9.03 10.00 -7.64
CA ALA A 23 8.56 10.46 -8.96
C ALA A 23 7.67 11.69 -8.88
N ILE A 24 6.74 11.75 -7.92
CA ILE A 24 5.70 12.80 -7.87
C ILE A 24 5.75 13.68 -6.62
N GLY A 25 6.53 13.31 -5.62
CA GLY A 25 6.52 13.95 -4.31
C GLY A 25 5.24 13.60 -3.53
N ALA A 26 5.39 12.93 -2.39
CA ALA A 26 4.26 12.50 -1.58
C ALA A 26 4.70 12.20 -0.15
N GLU A 27 3.77 12.32 0.79
CA GLU A 27 3.94 11.79 2.15
C GLU A 27 3.49 10.33 2.14
N ILE A 28 4.18 9.45 2.85
CA ILE A 28 3.80 8.04 3.00
C ILE A 28 3.33 7.78 4.42
N ILE A 29 2.15 7.19 4.55
CA ILE A 29 1.62 6.68 5.82
C ILE A 29 1.35 5.20 5.62
N THR A 30 1.83 4.37 6.54
CA THR A 30 1.75 2.91 6.43
C THR A 30 0.87 2.32 7.52
N GLY A 31 -0.10 1.49 7.13
CA GLY A 31 -0.87 0.65 8.05
C GLY A 31 -1.56 1.44 9.16
N LYS A 32 -1.17 1.19 10.40
CA LYS A 32 -1.74 1.82 11.59
C LYS A 32 -0.91 2.97 12.14
N ASP A 33 0.05 3.49 11.38
CA ASP A 33 0.88 4.60 11.81
C ASP A 33 0.06 5.86 12.11
N TYR A 34 -1.14 5.98 11.52
CA TYR A 34 -2.06 7.07 11.83
C TYR A 34 -2.48 7.13 13.30
N LEU A 35 -2.35 6.03 14.05
CA LEU A 35 -2.67 6.02 15.48
C LEU A 35 -1.84 7.00 16.29
N ARG A 36 -0.70 7.42 15.77
CA ARG A 36 0.17 8.44 16.40
C ARG A 36 -0.41 9.85 16.31
N MET A 37 -1.46 10.05 15.52
CA MET A 37 -2.06 11.38 15.32
C MET A 37 -2.87 11.86 16.51
N ALA A 38 -3.27 10.99 17.41
CA ALA A 38 -4.07 11.32 18.59
C ALA A 38 -3.84 10.33 19.72
N LYS A 39 -4.33 10.67 20.92
CA LYS A 39 -4.19 9.82 22.11
C LYS A 39 -5.13 8.62 22.08
N SER A 40 -6.32 8.77 21.49
CA SER A 40 -7.29 7.68 21.35
C SER A 40 -7.37 7.22 19.92
N GLU A 41 -7.70 5.93 19.73
CA GLU A 41 -7.87 5.36 18.39
C GLU A 41 -8.98 6.04 17.61
N SER A 42 -10.12 6.31 18.26
CA SER A 42 -11.25 6.95 17.59
C SER A 42 -10.93 8.36 17.10
N GLU A 43 -10.19 9.13 17.89
CA GLU A 43 -9.73 10.47 17.47
C GLU A 43 -8.72 10.38 16.33
N ALA A 44 -7.80 9.42 16.40
CA ALA A 44 -6.80 9.21 15.35
C ALA A 44 -7.46 8.86 14.02
N VAL A 45 -8.46 8.00 14.02
CA VAL A 45 -9.22 7.64 12.81
C VAL A 45 -9.89 8.88 12.21
N ILE A 46 -10.54 9.71 13.04
CA ILE A 46 -11.19 10.93 12.57
C ILE A 46 -10.19 11.89 11.92
N LEU A 47 -9.07 12.12 12.60
CA LEU A 47 -8.02 13.01 12.07
C LEU A 47 -7.40 12.47 10.79
N PHE A 48 -7.17 11.17 10.73
CA PHE A 48 -6.60 10.54 9.54
C PHE A 48 -7.55 10.63 8.34
N ARG A 49 -8.84 10.37 8.56
CA ARG A 49 -9.84 10.51 7.49
C ARG A 49 -9.90 11.93 6.95
N LYS A 50 -9.85 12.93 7.83
CA LYS A 50 -9.82 14.34 7.43
C LYS A 50 -8.57 14.67 6.62
N LYS A 51 -7.42 14.13 7.04
CA LYS A 51 -6.16 14.31 6.31
C LYS A 51 -6.24 13.71 4.91
N LEU A 52 -6.79 12.49 4.77
CA LEU A 52 -6.97 11.84 3.48
C LEU A 52 -7.93 12.64 2.58
N GLU A 53 -9.06 13.07 3.12
CA GLU A 53 -10.05 13.86 2.36
C GLU A 53 -9.45 15.18 1.86
N SER A 54 -8.67 15.86 2.71
CA SER A 54 -7.98 17.07 2.31
C SER A 54 -6.93 16.83 1.23
N ALA A 55 -6.26 15.69 1.27
CA ALA A 55 -5.23 15.34 0.31
C ALA A 55 -5.78 14.99 -1.08
N VAL A 56 -7.06 14.62 -1.19
CA VAL A 56 -7.69 14.31 -2.49
C VAL A 56 -7.50 15.47 -3.48
N SER A 57 -7.65 16.71 -3.02
CA SER A 57 -7.48 17.90 -3.84
C SER A 57 -6.26 18.75 -3.43
N GLY A 58 -5.40 18.21 -2.59
CA GLY A 58 -4.22 18.89 -2.05
C GLY A 58 -2.92 18.18 -2.45
N GLU A 59 -1.97 18.20 -1.53
CA GLU A 59 -0.69 17.54 -1.72
C GLU A 59 -0.85 16.01 -1.80
N ASN A 60 0.07 15.36 -2.50
CA ASN A 60 0.01 13.93 -2.69
C ASN A 60 0.29 13.17 -1.39
N LEU A 61 -0.54 12.16 -1.11
CA LEU A 61 -0.40 11.30 0.06
C LEU A 61 -0.55 9.85 -0.39
N ILE A 62 0.37 9.00 0.05
CA ILE A 62 0.35 7.56 -0.21
C ILE A 62 -0.01 6.85 1.08
N TYR A 63 -1.06 6.03 1.05
CA TYR A 63 -1.42 5.16 2.16
C TYR A 63 -1.13 3.71 1.79
N VAL A 64 -0.20 3.07 2.51
CA VAL A 64 0.20 1.68 2.27
C VAL A 64 -0.65 0.77 3.15
N ILE A 65 -1.40 -0.14 2.53
CA ILE A 65 -2.40 -0.98 3.16
C ILE A 65 -2.02 -2.46 3.07
N SER A 66 -1.97 -3.13 4.21
CA SER A 66 -1.66 -4.56 4.30
C SER A 66 -2.81 -5.40 4.83
N GLU A 67 -3.87 -4.77 5.38
CA GLU A 67 -5.01 -5.47 5.96
C GLU A 67 -6.32 -4.97 5.35
N PRO A 68 -7.29 -5.86 5.07
CA PRO A 68 -8.55 -5.45 4.44
C PRO A 68 -9.34 -4.38 5.19
N GLU A 69 -9.31 -4.37 6.52
CA GLU A 69 -10.02 -3.38 7.32
C GLU A 69 -9.50 -1.95 7.11
N GLN A 70 -8.29 -1.79 6.63
CA GLN A 70 -7.72 -0.47 6.35
C GLN A 70 -8.28 0.15 5.08
N LEU A 71 -8.84 -0.67 4.18
CA LEU A 71 -9.42 -0.18 2.92
C LEU A 71 -10.59 0.79 3.14
N VAL A 72 -11.33 0.61 4.23
CA VAL A 72 -12.49 1.48 4.52
C VAL A 72 -12.08 2.92 4.82
N LEU A 73 -10.81 3.15 5.14
CA LEU A 73 -10.28 4.48 5.43
C LEU A 73 -10.00 5.29 4.16
N LEU A 74 -9.82 4.63 3.02
CA LEU A 74 -9.55 5.32 1.76
C LEU A 74 -10.79 6.08 1.28
N PRO A 75 -10.64 7.36 0.88
CA PRO A 75 -11.73 8.07 0.23
C PRO A 75 -12.06 7.45 -1.14
N ASN A 76 -13.30 7.63 -1.59
CA ASN A 76 -13.76 7.09 -2.87
C ASN A 76 -12.95 7.61 -4.06
N ASP A 77 -12.43 8.81 -3.95
CA ASP A 77 -11.64 9.45 -5.02
C ASP A 77 -10.16 9.06 -5.01
N ALA A 78 -9.73 8.21 -4.07
CA ALA A 78 -8.36 7.73 -4.04
C ALA A 78 -8.04 6.83 -5.24
N VAL A 79 -6.81 6.95 -5.74
CA VAL A 79 -6.29 6.01 -6.73
C VAL A 79 -5.88 4.74 -6.01
N ARG A 80 -6.41 3.60 -6.42
CA ARG A 80 -6.19 2.30 -5.79
C ARG A 80 -5.25 1.45 -6.65
N ILE A 81 -4.14 1.06 -6.07
CA ILE A 81 -3.10 0.28 -6.74
C ILE A 81 -2.92 -1.03 -5.99
N LEU A 82 -3.20 -2.16 -6.65
CA LEU A 82 -2.94 -3.47 -6.08
C LEU A 82 -1.53 -3.92 -6.46
N VAL A 83 -0.71 -4.23 -5.46
CA VAL A 83 0.61 -4.83 -5.66
C VAL A 83 0.50 -6.30 -5.33
N SER A 84 0.83 -7.17 -6.28
CA SER A 84 0.72 -8.61 -6.13
C SER A 84 2.07 -9.30 -6.22
N ALA A 85 2.18 -10.45 -5.57
CA ALA A 85 3.32 -11.37 -5.69
C ALA A 85 2.81 -12.78 -5.44
N ASP A 86 3.45 -13.76 -6.05
CA ASP A 86 3.12 -15.16 -5.80
C ASP A 86 3.49 -15.57 -4.37
N ILE A 87 2.83 -16.59 -3.85
CA ILE A 87 3.02 -17.01 -2.46
C ILE A 87 4.45 -17.47 -2.17
N ASP A 88 5.10 -18.11 -3.11
CA ASP A 88 6.47 -18.56 -2.92
C ASP A 88 7.44 -17.39 -2.77
N THR A 89 7.26 -16.35 -3.57
CA THR A 89 8.06 -15.12 -3.45
C THR A 89 7.78 -14.41 -2.14
N ILE A 90 6.53 -14.33 -1.71
CA ILE A 90 6.15 -13.73 -0.42
C ILE A 90 6.83 -14.47 0.73
N LYS A 91 6.79 -15.80 0.73
CA LYS A 91 7.44 -16.60 1.77
C LYS A 91 8.95 -16.39 1.78
N GLU A 92 9.59 -16.36 0.62
CA GLU A 92 11.03 -16.17 0.48
C GLU A 92 11.45 -14.79 1.01
N ARG A 93 10.71 -13.76 0.66
CA ARG A 93 10.96 -12.39 1.15
C ARG A 93 10.76 -12.27 2.66
N PHE A 94 9.72 -12.91 3.18
CA PHE A 94 9.46 -12.93 4.62
C PHE A 94 10.59 -13.63 5.36
N LYS A 95 11.02 -14.80 4.87
CA LYS A 95 12.13 -15.57 5.41
C LYS A 95 13.41 -14.73 5.46
N THR A 96 13.71 -14.00 4.41
CA THR A 96 14.87 -13.12 4.35
C THR A 96 14.81 -12.04 5.42
N ARG A 97 13.64 -11.41 5.63
CA ARG A 97 13.42 -10.41 6.68
C ARG A 97 13.63 -10.99 8.09
N MET A 98 13.31 -12.26 8.27
CA MET A 98 13.41 -12.97 9.55
C MET A 98 14.74 -13.71 9.70
N HIS A 99 15.78 -13.27 8.97
CA HIS A 99 17.14 -13.82 9.04
C HIS A 99 17.21 -15.31 8.70
N GLY A 100 16.42 -15.74 7.72
CA GLY A 100 16.42 -17.11 7.24
C GLY A 100 15.46 -18.05 7.98
N ASN A 101 14.62 -17.51 8.87
CA ASN A 101 13.67 -18.30 9.65
C ASN A 101 12.23 -18.06 9.17
N LEU A 102 11.52 -19.15 8.84
CA LEU A 102 10.10 -19.11 8.50
C LEU A 102 9.38 -20.20 9.29
N PRO A 103 8.94 -19.91 10.53
CA PRO A 103 8.20 -20.89 11.33
C PRO A 103 6.92 -21.35 10.63
N ALA A 104 6.56 -22.63 10.82
CA ALA A 104 5.37 -23.21 10.19
C ALA A 104 4.08 -22.42 10.44
N PRO A 105 3.79 -21.92 11.67
CA PRO A 105 2.58 -21.10 11.90
C PRO A 105 2.58 -19.82 11.06
N VAL A 106 3.73 -19.20 10.85
CA VAL A 106 3.85 -17.97 10.05
C VAL A 106 3.63 -18.29 8.57
N ALA A 107 4.24 -19.37 8.07
CA ALA A 107 4.03 -19.82 6.69
C ALA A 107 2.54 -20.09 6.42
N GLN A 108 1.86 -20.75 7.35
CA GLN A 108 0.42 -21.02 7.25
C GLN A 108 -0.40 -19.74 7.24
N MET A 109 -0.04 -18.75 8.05
CA MET A 109 -0.69 -17.45 8.07
C MET A 109 -0.57 -16.74 6.72
N LEU A 110 0.63 -16.75 6.12
CA LEU A 110 0.85 -16.15 4.80
C LEU A 110 0.02 -16.84 3.72
N GLU A 111 -0.05 -18.16 3.74
CA GLU A 111 -0.87 -18.94 2.81
C GLU A 111 -2.36 -18.62 2.95
N LYS A 112 -2.83 -18.52 4.19
CA LYS A 112 -4.24 -18.23 4.49
C LYS A 112 -4.66 -16.85 4.01
N LYS A 113 -3.77 -15.87 4.10
CA LYS A 113 -4.04 -14.49 3.67
C LYS A 113 -3.79 -14.27 2.18
N HIS A 114 -3.16 -15.23 1.51
CA HIS A 114 -2.84 -15.08 0.08
C HIS A 114 -4.11 -14.92 -0.76
N GLY A 115 -4.11 -13.89 -1.62
CA GLY A 115 -5.25 -13.60 -2.47
C GLY A 115 -6.36 -12.80 -1.81
N VAL A 116 -6.21 -12.35 -0.56
CA VAL A 116 -7.26 -11.66 0.20
C VAL A 116 -7.73 -10.38 -0.48
N PHE A 117 -6.89 -9.75 -1.28
CA PHE A 117 -7.23 -8.51 -1.99
C PHE A 117 -7.65 -8.71 -3.45
N ASP A 118 -7.60 -9.94 -3.98
CA ASP A 118 -7.75 -10.18 -5.41
C ASP A 118 -9.12 -9.80 -5.97
N SER A 119 -10.18 -9.87 -5.16
CA SER A 119 -11.55 -9.58 -5.60
C SER A 119 -11.94 -8.11 -5.54
N GLY A 120 -11.05 -7.22 -5.08
CA GLY A 120 -11.34 -5.79 -4.98
C GLY A 120 -11.31 -5.07 -6.33
N SER A 121 -11.78 -3.83 -6.33
CA SER A 121 -11.71 -2.94 -7.49
C SER A 121 -10.49 -2.04 -7.37
N TYR A 122 -9.68 -2.01 -8.42
CA TYR A 122 -8.43 -1.24 -8.45
C TYR A 122 -8.32 -0.45 -9.75
N ASP A 123 -7.69 0.72 -9.66
CA ASP A 123 -7.37 1.53 -10.83
C ASP A 123 -6.15 0.99 -11.58
N TYR A 124 -5.22 0.40 -10.83
CA TYR A 124 -4.00 -0.19 -11.39
C TYR A 124 -3.66 -1.48 -10.65
N ARG A 125 -3.03 -2.40 -11.38
CA ARG A 125 -2.45 -3.62 -10.82
C ARG A 125 -0.96 -3.62 -11.17
N PHE A 126 -0.11 -3.82 -10.17
CA PHE A 126 1.34 -3.86 -10.33
C PHE A 126 1.88 -5.20 -9.84
N ASP A 127 2.67 -5.86 -10.70
CA ASP A 127 3.32 -7.12 -10.32
C ASP A 127 4.57 -6.79 -9.48
N GLY A 128 4.52 -7.13 -8.19
CA GLY A 128 5.61 -6.83 -7.25
C GLY A 128 6.87 -7.67 -7.45
N VAL A 129 6.84 -8.63 -8.37
CA VAL A 129 7.98 -9.50 -8.69
C VAL A 129 8.62 -9.10 -10.02
N ARG A 130 7.80 -8.92 -11.06
CA ARG A 130 8.25 -8.69 -12.45
C ARG A 130 7.92 -7.32 -13.02
N GLY A 131 7.15 -6.52 -12.29
CA GLY A 131 6.72 -5.22 -12.76
C GLY A 131 7.88 -4.26 -12.96
N ASP A 132 7.79 -3.42 -13.98
CA ASP A 132 8.75 -2.35 -14.24
C ASP A 132 8.33 -1.12 -13.44
N MET A 133 8.96 -0.95 -12.27
CA MET A 133 8.64 0.14 -11.36
C MET A 133 8.92 1.51 -12.00
N SER A 134 10.02 1.65 -12.73
CA SER A 134 10.35 2.90 -13.38
C SER A 134 9.30 3.31 -14.39
N ALA A 135 8.85 2.38 -15.24
CA ALA A 135 7.80 2.64 -16.22
C ALA A 135 6.47 2.99 -15.55
N PHE A 136 6.11 2.28 -14.49
CA PHE A 136 4.87 2.54 -13.74
C PHE A 136 4.89 3.93 -13.11
N CYS A 137 5.97 4.29 -12.42
CA CYS A 137 6.11 5.59 -11.77
C CYS A 137 6.12 6.74 -12.80
N GLU A 138 6.76 6.54 -13.94
CA GLU A 138 6.76 7.49 -15.05
C GLU A 138 5.34 7.73 -15.56
N SER A 139 4.56 6.67 -15.73
CA SER A 139 3.16 6.73 -16.16
C SER A 139 2.31 7.53 -15.18
N LEU A 140 2.49 7.31 -13.87
CA LEU A 140 1.78 8.08 -12.84
C LEU A 140 2.17 9.54 -12.85
N LYS A 141 3.46 9.84 -13.03
CA LYS A 141 3.97 11.21 -13.11
C LYS A 141 3.37 11.95 -14.29
N GLU A 142 3.27 11.33 -15.45
CA GLU A 142 2.65 11.91 -16.63
C GLU A 142 1.19 12.30 -16.36
N LYS A 143 0.45 11.44 -15.67
CA LYS A 143 -0.95 11.71 -15.31
C LYS A 143 -1.06 12.85 -14.29
N GLU A 144 -0.15 12.91 -13.31
CA GLU A 144 -0.08 14.01 -12.36
C GLU A 144 0.17 15.34 -13.08
N ASP A 145 1.12 15.37 -14.01
CA ASP A 145 1.49 16.57 -14.74
C ASP A 145 0.36 17.11 -15.63
N LYS A 146 -0.58 16.25 -16.03
CA LYS A 146 -1.73 16.61 -16.87
C LYS A 146 -2.93 17.13 -16.08
N ARG A 147 -2.86 17.10 -14.76
CA ARG A 147 -3.97 17.56 -13.91
C ARG A 147 -3.85 19.05 -13.55
#